data_958d00beefa892f6f17a5c5b2b227801
#
_entry.id   958d00beefa892f6f17a5c5b2b227801
#
_cell.length_a   1.000
_cell.length_b   1.000
_cell.length_c   1.000
_cell.angle_alpha   90.00
_cell.angle_beta   90.00
_cell.angle_gamma   90.00
#
_symmetry.space_group_name_H-M   'P 1'
#
loop_
_entity.id
_entity.type
_entity.pdbx_description
1 polymer ?
#
loop_
_entity_poly.entity_id
_entity_poly.type
_entity_poly.pdbx_seq_one_letter_code
_entity_poly.pdbx_strand_id
1 'polypeptide(L)'
;MHKDGDFLVDYEEKVFEDFKAEPGEKALATFHTVAFEGSISIVNTLSATRLLRKGYETSILLYGPGVTMGFQRGFPTLGDEAFPGHLFVNQRLAKFMEEGGKVYACRFSTQALYGQTEKAFIPGIIPINPLDVLDCILLHKKANAVIMDSWTV
;
A
#
# COMPACT_ATOMS: atom_id res chain seq x y z
N MET A 1 32.66 10.50 -1.21
CA MET A 1 32.12 11.49 -2.18
C MET A 1 31.53 10.76 -3.37
N HIS A 2 30.30 11.08 -3.75
CA HIS A 2 29.66 10.52 -4.93
C HIS A 2 30.33 11.01 -6.19
N LYS A 3 30.35 10.14 -7.19
CA LYS A 3 30.73 10.48 -8.56
C LYS A 3 29.50 10.39 -9.45
N ASP A 4 29.49 11.11 -10.53
CA ASP A 4 28.40 11.01 -11.52
C ASP A 4 28.26 9.55 -11.97
N GLY A 5 27.02 9.03 -11.87
CA GLY A 5 26.70 7.66 -12.21
C GLY A 5 26.74 6.66 -11.07
N ASP A 6 27.12 7.05 -9.86
CA ASP A 6 27.04 6.18 -8.70
C ASP A 6 25.59 5.86 -8.36
N PHE A 7 25.32 4.63 -7.92
CA PHE A 7 24.00 4.24 -7.44
C PHE A 7 23.74 4.84 -6.05
N LEU A 8 22.56 5.40 -5.88
CA LEU A 8 22.16 5.99 -4.58
C LEU A 8 22.10 4.96 -3.46
N VAL A 9 22.02 3.67 -3.77
CA VAL A 9 22.02 2.60 -2.77
C VAL A 9 23.36 2.53 -2.01
N ASP A 10 24.44 2.99 -2.61
CA ASP A 10 25.77 3.02 -2.00
C ASP A 10 26.01 4.27 -1.16
N TYR A 11 25.00 5.17 -1.11
CA TYR A 11 25.09 6.43 -0.39
C TYR A 11 24.53 6.29 1.02
N GLU A 12 25.41 6.27 2.00
CA GLU A 12 25.03 6.02 3.39
C GLU A 12 24.70 7.29 4.17
N GLU A 13 24.99 8.46 3.64
CA GLU A 13 24.78 9.71 4.35
C GLU A 13 23.30 10.04 4.51
N LYS A 14 22.84 10.09 5.75
CA LYS A 14 21.47 10.43 6.10
C LYS A 14 21.40 11.87 6.59
N VAL A 15 20.49 12.66 5.99
CA VAL A 15 20.35 14.10 6.28
C VAL A 15 19.41 14.36 7.46
N PHE A 16 18.33 13.60 7.55
CA PHE A 16 17.33 13.80 8.59
C PHE A 16 17.51 12.82 9.73
N GLU A 17 17.14 13.25 10.93
CA GLU A 17 17.08 12.40 12.11
C GLU A 17 16.19 11.17 11.85
N ASP A 18 16.54 10.04 12.44
CA ASP A 18 15.75 8.82 12.34
C ASP A 18 14.63 8.82 13.39
N PHE A 19 13.49 9.42 13.02
CA PHE A 19 12.32 9.49 13.89
C PHE A 19 11.72 8.11 14.09
N LYS A 20 11.33 7.84 15.33
CA LYS A 20 10.60 6.63 15.72
C LYS A 20 9.23 7.01 16.28
N ALA A 21 8.25 6.13 16.12
CA ALA A 21 6.94 6.33 16.71
C ALA A 21 6.97 6.15 18.23
N GLU A 22 6.14 6.93 18.90
CA GLU A 22 5.77 6.66 20.29
C GLU A 22 4.77 5.49 20.32
N PRO A 23 4.66 4.76 21.46
CA PRO A 23 3.69 3.67 21.55
C PRO A 23 2.26 4.10 21.23
N GLY A 24 1.58 3.36 20.35
CA GLY A 24 0.19 3.63 19.97
C GLY A 24 0.02 4.62 18.82
N GLU A 25 1.08 5.24 18.33
CA GLU A 25 0.96 6.10 17.15
C GLU A 25 0.62 5.29 15.90
N LYS A 26 -0.31 5.84 15.10
CA LYS A 26 -0.85 5.18 13.92
C LYS A 26 -0.38 5.83 12.63
N ALA A 27 -0.39 5.07 11.56
CA ALA A 27 -0.15 5.56 10.22
C ALA A 27 -1.13 4.90 9.24
N LEU A 28 -1.52 5.64 8.23
CA LEU A 28 -2.39 5.16 7.15
C LEU A 28 -1.81 5.56 5.82
N ALA A 29 -1.65 4.58 4.93
CA ALA A 29 -1.33 4.82 3.53
C ALA A 29 -2.57 4.49 2.69
N THR A 30 -3.09 5.47 1.96
CA THR A 30 -4.20 5.26 1.04
C THR A 30 -3.70 5.15 -0.39
N PHE A 31 -4.29 4.25 -1.16
CA PHE A 31 -3.93 4.07 -2.56
C PHE A 31 -5.15 4.17 -3.45
N HIS A 32 -5.16 5.19 -4.30
CA HIS A 32 -6.12 5.38 -5.37
C HIS A 32 -5.35 5.41 -6.70
N THR A 33 -4.64 4.32 -6.99
CA THR A 33 -3.80 4.16 -8.16
C THR A 33 -3.87 2.73 -8.65
N VAL A 34 -3.72 2.54 -9.96
CA VAL A 34 -3.66 1.18 -10.51
C VAL A 34 -2.31 0.53 -10.21
N ALA A 35 -2.34 -0.79 -10.02
CA ALA A 35 -1.13 -1.55 -9.66
C ALA A 35 0.00 -1.37 -10.68
N PHE A 36 -0.33 -1.37 -11.95
CA PHE A 36 0.66 -1.28 -13.02
C PHE A 36 1.27 0.11 -13.22
N GLU A 37 0.80 1.12 -12.50
CA GLU A 37 1.52 2.38 -12.45
C GLU A 37 2.93 2.18 -11.86
N GLY A 38 3.08 1.22 -10.95
CA GLY A 38 4.38 0.69 -10.52
C GLY A 38 5.17 1.60 -9.58
N SER A 39 5.41 2.85 -9.93
CA SER A 39 6.22 3.73 -9.08
C SER A 39 5.52 4.05 -7.75
N ILE A 40 4.26 4.45 -7.78
CA ILE A 40 3.49 4.74 -6.58
C ILE A 40 3.19 3.43 -5.82
N SER A 41 2.72 2.41 -6.52
CA SER A 41 2.32 1.16 -5.89
C SER A 41 3.49 0.48 -5.17
N ILE A 42 4.67 0.47 -5.76
CA ILE A 42 5.85 -0.17 -5.16
C ILE A 42 6.49 0.75 -4.11
N VAL A 43 6.80 1.98 -4.47
CA VAL A 43 7.55 2.91 -3.60
C VAL A 43 6.76 3.23 -2.34
N ASN A 44 5.47 3.53 -2.47
CA ASN A 44 4.67 3.91 -1.30
C ASN A 44 4.29 2.70 -0.43
N THR A 45 4.22 1.49 -0.99
CA THR A 45 4.10 0.27 -0.18
C THR A 45 5.39 0.03 0.62
N LEU A 46 6.55 0.28 0.02
CA LEU A 46 7.81 0.23 0.76
C LEU A 46 7.84 1.29 1.87
N SER A 47 7.35 2.49 1.62
CA SER A 47 7.25 3.55 2.63
C SER A 47 6.32 3.16 3.77
N ALA A 48 5.18 2.54 3.47
CA ALA A 48 4.28 2.00 4.50
C ALA A 48 4.97 0.92 5.35
N THR A 49 5.75 0.04 4.74
CA THR A 49 6.53 -0.96 5.46
C THR A 49 7.57 -0.30 6.37
N ARG A 50 8.20 0.77 5.91
CA ARG A 50 9.13 1.54 6.74
C ARG A 50 8.45 2.20 7.93
N LEU A 51 7.22 2.69 7.77
CA LEU A 51 6.43 3.20 8.90
C LEU A 51 6.18 2.12 9.96
N LEU A 52 5.86 0.90 9.54
CA LEU A 52 5.78 -0.23 10.48
C LEU A 52 7.08 -0.43 11.25
N ARG A 53 8.20 -0.43 10.53
CA ARG A 53 9.53 -0.64 11.13
C ARG A 53 9.96 0.50 12.06
N LYS A 54 9.38 1.68 11.88
CA LYS A 54 9.56 2.81 12.78
C LYS A 54 8.66 2.75 14.02
N GLY A 55 7.82 1.74 14.13
CA GLY A 55 6.96 1.51 15.28
C GLY A 55 5.52 2.01 15.16
N TYR A 56 5.12 2.56 14.02
CA TYR A 56 3.73 2.97 13.80
C TYR A 56 2.82 1.78 13.58
N GLU A 57 1.63 1.80 14.19
CA GLU A 57 0.56 0.87 13.85
C GLU A 57 0.03 1.26 12.47
N THR A 58 0.52 0.61 11.43
CA THR A 58 0.31 1.04 10.05
C THR A 58 -0.74 0.20 9.35
N SER A 59 -1.64 0.88 8.65
CA SER A 59 -2.64 0.28 7.77
C SER A 59 -2.50 0.80 6.35
N ILE A 60 -2.86 -0.03 5.39
CA ILE A 60 -3.02 0.35 3.98
C ILE A 60 -4.49 0.27 3.64
N LEU A 61 -5.00 1.28 2.94
CA LEU A 61 -6.36 1.33 2.42
C LEU A 61 -6.33 1.40 0.90
N LEU A 62 -6.86 0.34 0.27
CA LEU A 62 -7.00 0.24 -1.18
C LEU A 62 -8.44 0.58 -1.56
N TYR A 63 -8.65 1.62 -2.36
CA TYR A 63 -9.97 1.99 -2.84
C TYR A 63 -9.90 2.56 -4.26
N GLY A 64 -11.05 2.63 -4.95
CA GLY A 64 -11.03 2.98 -6.35
C GLY A 64 -10.11 2.03 -7.13
N PRO A 65 -9.28 2.54 -8.05
CA PRO A 65 -8.33 1.70 -8.79
C PRO A 65 -7.26 1.05 -7.91
N GLY A 66 -7.08 1.51 -6.67
CA GLY A 66 -6.13 0.92 -5.73
C GLY A 66 -6.41 -0.53 -5.37
N VAL A 67 -7.64 -0.99 -5.49
CA VAL A 67 -7.97 -2.40 -5.22
C VAL A 67 -7.24 -3.36 -6.14
N THR A 68 -6.79 -2.90 -7.32
CA THR A 68 -6.00 -3.72 -8.24
C THR A 68 -4.67 -4.16 -7.66
N MET A 69 -4.11 -3.40 -6.73
CA MET A 69 -2.88 -3.78 -6.03
C MET A 69 -3.06 -5.06 -5.19
N GLY A 70 -4.27 -5.27 -4.69
CA GLY A 70 -4.61 -6.42 -3.87
C GLY A 70 -5.03 -7.65 -4.68
N PHE A 71 -5.34 -7.51 -5.96
CA PHE A 71 -5.72 -8.65 -6.80
C PHE A 71 -4.52 -9.57 -6.99
N GLN A 72 -4.79 -10.85 -6.86
CA GLN A 72 -3.78 -11.85 -7.12
C GLN A 72 -3.37 -11.79 -8.60
N ARG A 73 -2.10 -11.48 -8.85
CA ARG A 73 -1.54 -11.32 -10.20
C ARG A 73 -2.25 -10.27 -11.06
N GLY A 74 -2.76 -9.24 -10.42
CA GLY A 74 -3.38 -8.12 -11.09
C GLY A 74 -4.80 -8.40 -11.51
N PHE A 75 -5.04 -8.41 -12.81
CA PHE A 75 -6.31 -8.82 -13.36
C PHE A 75 -6.30 -10.32 -13.58
N PRO A 76 -7.01 -11.12 -12.78
CA PRO A 76 -6.94 -12.58 -12.87
C PRO A 76 -7.26 -13.15 -14.24
N THR A 77 -8.02 -12.39 -15.05
CA THR A 77 -8.41 -12.78 -16.40
C THR A 77 -7.34 -12.57 -17.46
N LEU A 78 -6.29 -11.79 -17.16
CA LEU A 78 -5.26 -11.44 -18.13
C LEU A 78 -4.02 -12.34 -18.04
N GLY A 79 -3.86 -13.07 -16.93
CA GLY A 79 -2.70 -13.93 -16.70
C GLY A 79 -1.43 -13.18 -16.31
N ASP A 80 -0.39 -13.92 -15.99
CA ASP A 80 0.87 -13.39 -15.45
C ASP A 80 1.64 -12.53 -16.44
N GLU A 81 1.45 -12.77 -17.72
CA GLU A 81 2.20 -12.11 -18.78
C GLU A 81 1.74 -10.68 -19.02
N ALA A 82 0.51 -10.34 -18.60
CA ALA A 82 -0.05 -9.02 -18.81
C ALA A 82 0.65 -7.94 -17.98
N PHE A 83 1.05 -8.27 -16.78
CA PHE A 83 1.79 -7.36 -15.92
C PHE A 83 2.70 -8.13 -14.95
N PRO A 84 3.91 -8.52 -15.38
CA PRO A 84 4.82 -9.28 -14.52
C PRO A 84 5.17 -8.59 -13.20
N GLY A 85 5.25 -7.25 -13.20
CA GLY A 85 5.53 -6.46 -11.99
C GLY A 85 4.47 -6.60 -10.91
N HIS A 86 3.28 -7.09 -11.23
CA HIS A 86 2.19 -7.26 -10.26
C HIS A 86 2.55 -8.30 -9.17
N LEU A 87 3.30 -9.31 -9.51
CA LEU A 87 3.79 -10.27 -8.51
C LEU A 87 4.63 -9.55 -7.45
N PHE A 88 5.44 -8.59 -7.86
CA PHE A 88 6.24 -7.82 -6.92
C PHE A 88 5.36 -6.95 -6.00
N VAL A 89 4.33 -6.32 -6.54
CA VAL A 89 3.36 -5.56 -5.73
C VAL A 89 2.67 -6.47 -4.72
N ASN A 90 2.20 -7.64 -5.16
CA ASN A 90 1.60 -8.63 -4.27
C ASN A 90 2.57 -9.08 -3.17
N GLN A 91 3.83 -9.33 -3.52
CA GLN A 91 4.86 -9.71 -2.54
C GLN A 91 5.11 -8.61 -1.52
N ARG A 92 5.11 -7.34 -1.95
CA ARG A 92 5.29 -6.21 -1.03
C ARG A 92 4.12 -6.06 -0.07
N LEU A 93 2.89 -6.24 -0.55
CA LEU A 93 1.71 -6.23 0.33
C LEU A 93 1.71 -7.42 1.29
N ALA A 94 2.06 -8.60 0.82
CA ALA A 94 2.16 -9.79 1.67
C ALA A 94 3.22 -9.59 2.75
N LYS A 95 4.37 -9.04 2.40
CA LYS A 95 5.44 -8.74 3.36
C LYS A 95 5.00 -7.71 4.40
N PHE A 96 4.30 -6.67 3.96
CA PHE A 96 3.71 -5.67 4.85
C PHE A 96 2.79 -6.31 5.89
N MET A 97 1.89 -7.20 5.45
CA MET A 97 0.98 -7.91 6.36
C MET A 97 1.72 -8.89 7.29
N GLU A 98 2.73 -9.58 6.77
CA GLU A 98 3.58 -10.48 7.56
C GLU A 98 4.28 -9.73 8.70
N GLU A 99 4.69 -8.49 8.48
CA GLU A 99 5.32 -7.64 9.49
C GLU A 99 4.33 -6.97 10.45
N GLY A 100 3.04 -7.27 10.33
CA GLY A 100 2.00 -6.79 11.26
C GLY A 100 1.11 -5.68 10.72
N GLY A 101 1.29 -5.25 9.49
CA GLY A 101 0.43 -4.26 8.85
C GLY A 101 -0.94 -4.83 8.48
N LYS A 102 -1.94 -3.96 8.40
CA LYS A 102 -3.28 -4.32 7.94
C LYS A 102 -3.54 -3.71 6.58
N VAL A 103 -4.13 -4.49 5.69
CA VAL A 103 -4.53 -4.02 4.36
C VAL A 103 -6.04 -4.16 4.21
N TYR A 104 -6.70 -3.04 4.01
CA TYR A 104 -8.14 -2.96 3.75
C TYR A 104 -8.38 -2.69 2.27
N ALA A 105 -9.43 -3.27 1.72
CA ALA A 105 -9.80 -3.06 0.32
C ALA A 105 -11.31 -2.87 0.17
N CYS A 106 -11.70 -1.87 -0.62
CA CYS A 106 -13.09 -1.50 -0.85
C CYS A 106 -13.80 -2.55 -1.72
N ARG A 107 -14.84 -3.18 -1.19
CA ARG A 107 -15.66 -4.15 -1.93
C ARG A 107 -16.37 -3.52 -3.13
N PHE A 108 -16.90 -2.32 -2.96
CA PHE A 108 -17.61 -1.64 -4.04
C PHE A 108 -16.71 -1.40 -5.24
N SER A 109 -15.50 -0.87 -5.02
CA SER A 109 -14.54 -0.64 -6.09
C SER A 109 -14.17 -1.94 -6.81
N THR A 110 -14.03 -3.03 -6.06
CA THR A 110 -13.72 -4.35 -6.61
C THR A 110 -14.79 -4.83 -7.59
N GLN A 111 -16.05 -4.70 -7.22
CA GLN A 111 -17.16 -5.12 -8.05
C GLN A 111 -17.50 -4.13 -9.15
N ALA A 112 -17.66 -2.85 -8.79
CA ALA A 112 -18.16 -1.84 -9.71
C ALA A 112 -17.16 -1.49 -10.81
N LEU A 113 -15.87 -1.43 -10.50
CA LEU A 113 -14.85 -1.07 -11.48
C LEU A 113 -14.28 -2.28 -12.22
N TYR A 114 -14.17 -3.42 -11.57
CA TYR A 114 -13.43 -4.56 -12.12
C TYR A 114 -14.23 -5.86 -12.22
N GLY A 115 -15.50 -5.85 -11.81
CA GLY A 115 -16.33 -7.04 -11.87
C GLY A 115 -15.82 -8.24 -11.08
N GLN A 116 -14.97 -7.99 -10.08
CA GLN A 116 -14.34 -9.03 -9.26
C GLN A 116 -15.02 -9.13 -7.90
N THR A 117 -14.75 -10.22 -7.21
CA THR A 117 -15.15 -10.40 -5.81
C THR A 117 -13.92 -10.37 -4.91
N GLU A 118 -14.14 -10.35 -3.60
CA GLU A 118 -13.06 -10.42 -2.62
C GLU A 118 -12.19 -11.67 -2.73
N LYS A 119 -12.66 -12.70 -3.44
CA LYS A 119 -11.87 -13.90 -3.74
C LYS A 119 -10.70 -13.64 -4.67
N ALA A 120 -10.72 -12.51 -5.37
CA ALA A 120 -9.62 -12.12 -6.25
C ALA A 120 -8.41 -11.59 -5.49
N PHE A 121 -8.55 -11.21 -4.22
CA PHE A 121 -7.45 -10.67 -3.43
C PHE A 121 -6.44 -11.74 -2.99
N ILE A 122 -5.20 -11.31 -2.81
CA ILE A 122 -4.21 -12.13 -2.12
C ILE A 122 -4.66 -12.39 -0.67
N PRO A 123 -4.24 -13.51 -0.05
CA PRO A 123 -4.63 -13.81 1.33
C PRO A 123 -4.24 -12.72 2.32
N GLY A 124 -5.09 -12.48 3.29
CA GLY A 124 -4.84 -11.53 4.39
C GLY A 124 -5.46 -10.15 4.20
N ILE A 125 -5.83 -9.78 3.01
CA ILE A 125 -6.53 -8.51 2.75
C ILE A 125 -7.93 -8.56 3.37
N ILE A 126 -8.30 -7.47 4.05
CA ILE A 126 -9.58 -7.33 4.74
C ILE A 126 -10.53 -6.54 3.84
N PRO A 127 -11.54 -7.18 3.25
CA PRO A 127 -12.52 -6.45 2.46
C PRO A 127 -13.44 -5.63 3.35
N ILE A 128 -13.70 -4.38 2.95
CA ILE A 128 -14.54 -3.46 3.71
C ILE A 128 -15.67 -2.89 2.84
N ASN A 129 -16.72 -2.44 3.53
CA ASN A 129 -17.83 -1.73 2.92
C ASN A 129 -17.35 -0.36 2.41
N PRO A 130 -17.91 0.17 1.30
CA PRO A 130 -17.54 1.50 0.82
C PRO A 130 -17.77 2.62 1.87
N LEU A 131 -18.72 2.47 2.77
CA LEU A 131 -18.90 3.44 3.86
C LEU A 131 -17.74 3.43 4.86
N ASP A 132 -17.09 2.28 5.03
CA ASP A 132 -15.92 2.15 5.91
C ASP A 132 -14.67 2.81 5.35
N VAL A 133 -14.61 3.07 4.05
CA VAL A 133 -13.46 3.77 3.44
C VAL A 133 -13.28 5.15 4.09
N LEU A 134 -14.35 5.93 4.14
CA LEU A 134 -14.31 7.24 4.77
C LEU A 134 -14.04 7.13 6.27
N ASP A 135 -14.71 6.22 6.94
CA ASP A 135 -14.56 6.04 8.39
C ASP A 135 -13.16 5.56 8.77
N CYS A 136 -12.51 4.77 7.92
CA CYS A 136 -11.11 4.41 8.10
C CYS A 136 -10.20 5.65 8.10
N ILE A 137 -10.42 6.55 7.15
CA ILE A 137 -9.65 7.80 7.06
C ILE A 137 -9.94 8.69 8.28
N LEU A 138 -11.21 8.84 8.64
CA LEU A 138 -11.62 9.67 9.77
C LEU A 138 -11.08 9.14 11.11
N LEU A 139 -11.09 7.83 11.29
CA LEU A 139 -10.51 7.19 12.49
C LEU A 139 -9.03 7.56 12.65
N HIS A 140 -8.29 7.47 11.56
CA HIS A 140 -6.86 7.78 11.58
C HIS A 140 -6.61 9.27 11.78
N LYS A 141 -7.43 10.12 11.18
CA LYS A 141 -7.36 11.58 11.40
C LYS A 141 -7.61 11.93 12.87
N LYS A 142 -8.62 11.33 13.49
CA LYS A 142 -8.92 11.56 14.92
C LYS A 142 -7.79 11.09 15.83
N ALA A 143 -7.07 10.05 15.44
CA ALA A 143 -5.93 9.55 16.19
C ALA A 143 -4.63 10.32 15.92
N ASN A 144 -4.68 11.41 15.16
CA ASN A 144 -3.51 12.17 14.71
C ASN A 144 -2.47 11.29 14.00
N ALA A 145 -2.95 10.32 13.24
CA ALA A 145 -2.08 9.41 12.50
C ALA A 145 -1.30 10.13 11.40
N VAL A 146 -0.15 9.59 11.05
CA VAL A 146 0.53 9.96 9.80
C VAL A 146 -0.32 9.44 8.65
N ILE A 147 -0.71 10.31 7.72
CA ILE A 147 -1.53 9.94 6.55
C ILE A 147 -0.74 10.22 5.28
N MET A 148 -0.54 9.17 4.49
CA MET A 148 0.07 9.24 3.17
C MET A 148 -0.99 8.89 2.13
N ASP A 149 -1.43 9.88 1.35
CA ASP A 149 -2.38 9.67 0.26
C ASP A 149 -1.65 9.52 -1.06
N SER A 150 -2.05 8.53 -1.86
CA SER A 150 -1.47 8.27 -3.18
C SER A 150 -2.57 8.23 -4.24
N TRP A 151 -2.49 9.14 -5.18
CA TRP A 151 -3.44 9.30 -6.25
C TRP A 151 -2.74 9.31 -7.61
N THR A 152 -3.40 8.69 -8.59
CA THR A 152 -3.07 8.88 -10.01
C THR A 152 -4.24 9.52 -10.73
N VAL A 153 -3.90 10.32 -11.68
CA VAL A 153 -4.88 11.02 -12.52
C VAL A 153 -5.31 10.13 -13.69
#